data_6133c2a0c78859fb8c6fd73cf1159e07
#
_entry.id   6133c2a0c78859fb8c6fd73cf1159e07
#
_cell.length_a   1.000
_cell.length_b   1.000
_cell.length_c   1.000
_cell.angle_alpha   90.00
_cell.angle_beta   90.00
_cell.angle_gamma   90.00
#
_symmetry.space_group_name_H-M   'P 1'
#
loop_
_entity.id
_entity.type
_entity.pdbx_description
1 polymer ?
#
loop_
_entity_poly.entity_id
_entity_poly.type
_entity_poly.pdbx_seq_one_letter_code
_entity_poly.pdbx_strand_id
1 'polypeptide(L)'
;SDTPVFKKSANLFSLNNAKNSGKRTLILCEGYMDVIAVNQAGFTNAVATLGTALTGEQAVLMKRYADEVIICYDADEAGQKATARAIPILRNSGLNVKVLTIPSGKDPDEFIKSKGNDGPAAFKALLDKCGNDVEYRLQKLKNAHNIQLTEGKVAFLEEAAKLIATISSPIERDVYSSKVASELGVDKNAFKQQVSRVSRLSL
;
A
#
# COMPACT_ATOMS: atom_id res chain seq x y z
N SER A 1 -23.69 -9.26 10.87
CA SER A 1 -24.61 -9.39 9.73
C SER A 1 -25.08 -7.99 9.30
N ASP A 2 -25.41 -7.83 8.03
CA ASP A 2 -26.04 -6.59 7.54
C ASP A 2 -27.45 -6.45 8.09
N THR A 3 -27.89 -5.20 8.24
CA THR A 3 -29.26 -4.85 8.64
C THR A 3 -29.84 -3.84 7.63
N PRO A 4 -31.14 -3.53 7.66
CA PRO A 4 -31.72 -2.52 6.76
C PRO A 4 -31.04 -1.15 6.83
N VAL A 5 -30.44 -0.80 7.99
CA VAL A 5 -29.78 0.49 8.23
C VAL A 5 -28.25 0.41 8.32
N PHE A 6 -27.66 -0.78 8.20
CA PHE A 6 -26.23 -0.98 8.31
C PHE A 6 -25.73 -2.02 7.31
N LYS A 7 -24.82 -1.60 6.42
CA LYS A 7 -24.14 -2.46 5.45
C LYS A 7 -22.64 -2.47 5.75
N LYS A 8 -22.06 -3.65 5.99
CA LYS A 8 -20.61 -3.80 6.21
C LYS A 8 -19.77 -3.26 5.06
N SER A 9 -20.23 -3.48 3.83
CA SER A 9 -19.56 -3.02 2.60
C SER A 9 -19.50 -1.50 2.45
N ALA A 10 -20.31 -0.74 3.19
CA ALA A 10 -20.38 0.72 3.13
C ALA A 10 -19.90 1.41 4.41
N ASN A 11 -19.40 0.66 5.38
CA ASN A 11 -18.95 1.17 6.66
C ASN A 11 -17.54 0.69 6.99
N LEU A 12 -16.85 1.41 7.87
CA LEU A 12 -15.51 1.09 8.37
C LEU A 12 -15.51 1.09 9.89
N PHE A 13 -14.81 0.12 10.48
CA PHE A 13 -14.57 0.09 11.91
C PHE A 13 -13.71 1.29 12.33
N SER A 14 -14.04 1.91 13.46
CA SER A 14 -13.32 3.06 14.05
C SER A 14 -13.29 4.35 13.20
N LEU A 15 -14.06 4.47 12.12
CA LEU A 15 -14.09 5.69 11.32
C LEU A 15 -14.57 6.91 12.13
N ASN A 16 -15.46 6.70 13.12
CA ASN A 16 -15.92 7.74 14.03
C ASN A 16 -14.76 8.38 14.84
N ASN A 17 -13.75 7.60 15.20
CA ASN A 17 -12.55 8.10 15.86
C ASN A 17 -11.59 8.71 14.84
N ALA A 18 -11.36 8.01 13.74
CA ALA A 18 -10.38 8.41 12.72
C ALA A 18 -10.70 9.78 12.10
N LYS A 19 -11.97 10.07 11.80
CA LYS A 19 -12.39 11.37 11.24
C LYS A 19 -12.13 12.55 12.20
N ASN A 20 -12.08 12.29 13.51
CA ASN A 20 -11.85 13.29 14.54
C ASN A 20 -10.36 13.42 14.94
N SER A 21 -9.48 12.63 14.32
CA SER A 21 -8.04 12.64 14.63
C SER A 21 -7.30 13.91 14.17
N GLY A 22 -7.93 14.76 13.38
CA GLY A 22 -7.32 15.92 12.75
C GLY A 22 -6.34 15.60 11.61
N LYS A 23 -6.19 14.32 11.25
CA LYS A 23 -5.27 13.86 10.20
C LYS A 23 -6.00 13.62 8.89
N ARG A 24 -5.35 13.95 7.76
CA ARG A 24 -5.83 13.64 6.40
C ARG A 24 -5.25 12.32 5.86
N THR A 25 -4.68 11.50 6.73
CA THR A 25 -4.13 10.17 6.45
C THR A 25 -4.86 9.14 7.30
N LEU A 26 -5.35 8.05 6.70
CA LEU A 26 -5.91 6.90 7.40
C LEU A 26 -4.91 5.73 7.38
N ILE A 27 -4.89 4.95 8.45
CA ILE A 27 -4.18 3.67 8.52
C ILE A 27 -5.23 2.57 8.37
N LEU A 28 -5.17 1.83 7.26
CA LEU A 28 -6.11 0.76 6.95
C LEU A 28 -5.52 -0.57 7.40
N CYS A 29 -6.03 -1.12 8.49
CA CYS A 29 -5.67 -2.44 9.03
C CYS A 29 -6.59 -3.52 8.47
N GLU A 30 -6.19 -4.78 8.57
CA GLU A 30 -6.99 -5.93 8.14
C GLU A 30 -8.13 -6.21 9.12
N GLY A 31 -7.82 -6.27 10.41
CA GLY A 31 -8.73 -6.59 11.49
C GLY A 31 -9.02 -5.44 12.46
N TYR A 32 -10.12 -5.57 13.18
CA TYR A 32 -10.48 -4.59 14.21
C TYR A 32 -9.58 -4.69 15.46
N MET A 33 -8.96 -5.85 15.72
CA MET A 33 -7.99 -5.98 16.82
C MET A 33 -6.73 -5.17 16.55
N ASP A 34 -6.25 -5.16 15.31
CA ASP A 34 -5.13 -4.31 14.89
C ASP A 34 -5.45 -2.84 15.06
N VAL A 35 -6.67 -2.43 14.66
CA VAL A 35 -7.12 -1.04 14.86
C VAL A 35 -7.12 -0.67 16.33
N ILE A 36 -7.57 -1.56 17.21
CA ILE A 36 -7.57 -1.30 18.67
C ILE A 36 -6.14 -1.14 19.16
N ALA A 37 -5.22 -2.02 18.79
CA ALA A 37 -3.82 -1.95 19.21
C ALA A 37 -3.12 -0.69 18.69
N VAL A 38 -3.33 -0.36 17.41
CA VAL A 38 -2.80 0.84 16.77
C VAL A 38 -3.36 2.12 17.43
N ASN A 39 -4.67 2.15 17.76
CA ASN A 39 -5.29 3.25 18.48
C ASN A 39 -4.73 3.39 19.92
N GLN A 40 -4.55 2.28 20.64
CA GLN A 40 -3.94 2.28 21.97
C GLN A 40 -2.49 2.78 21.94
N ALA A 41 -1.79 2.54 20.85
CA ALA A 41 -0.44 3.09 20.62
C ALA A 41 -0.44 4.59 20.23
N GLY A 42 -1.62 5.26 20.22
CA GLY A 42 -1.75 6.69 19.95
C GLY A 42 -2.05 7.07 18.49
N PHE A 43 -2.30 6.10 17.61
CA PHE A 43 -2.60 6.35 16.19
C PHE A 43 -4.12 6.27 15.96
N THR A 44 -4.85 7.30 16.38
CA THR A 44 -6.33 7.35 16.38
C THR A 44 -6.95 7.42 14.99
N ASN A 45 -6.16 7.51 13.94
CA ASN A 45 -6.57 7.51 12.53
C ASN A 45 -6.59 6.11 11.88
N ALA A 46 -6.58 5.05 12.70
CA ALA A 46 -6.68 3.67 12.22
C ALA A 46 -8.14 3.26 11.98
N VAL A 47 -8.36 2.52 10.88
CA VAL A 47 -9.65 1.97 10.46
C VAL A 47 -9.47 0.54 9.94
N ALA A 48 -10.53 -0.25 9.94
CA ALA A 48 -10.54 -1.55 9.26
C ALA A 48 -11.85 -1.78 8.51
N THR A 49 -11.83 -2.73 7.58
CA THR A 49 -13.04 -3.32 6.99
C THR A 49 -13.76 -4.20 8.04
N LEU A 50 -15.02 -4.52 7.78
CA LEU A 50 -15.85 -5.23 8.77
C LEU A 50 -15.94 -6.74 8.48
N GLY A 51 -14.78 -7.39 8.36
CA GLY A 51 -14.68 -8.82 8.06
C GLY A 51 -15.05 -9.15 6.61
N THR A 52 -14.79 -8.21 5.69
CA THR A 52 -14.98 -8.35 4.25
C THR A 52 -13.80 -7.75 3.52
N ALA A 53 -13.56 -8.13 2.27
CA ALA A 53 -12.61 -7.41 1.43
C ALA A 53 -13.01 -5.93 1.28
N LEU A 54 -12.02 -5.07 1.08
CA LEU A 54 -12.23 -3.64 0.82
C LEU A 54 -13.13 -3.43 -0.40
N THR A 55 -14.10 -2.53 -0.28
CA THR A 55 -15.04 -2.19 -1.36
C THR A 55 -14.79 -0.78 -1.90
N GLY A 56 -15.31 -0.51 -3.12
CA GLY A 56 -15.29 0.84 -3.69
C GLY A 56 -16.09 1.84 -2.86
N GLU A 57 -17.21 1.42 -2.24
CA GLU A 57 -18.00 2.27 -1.35
C GLU A 57 -17.21 2.72 -0.12
N GLN A 58 -16.45 1.79 0.48
CA GLN A 58 -15.56 2.10 1.60
C GLN A 58 -14.40 3.04 1.19
N ALA A 59 -13.84 2.86 0.00
CA ALA A 59 -12.79 3.74 -0.51
C ALA A 59 -13.32 5.16 -0.77
N VAL A 60 -14.50 5.30 -1.35
CA VAL A 60 -15.18 6.60 -1.50
C VAL A 60 -15.48 7.22 -0.14
N LEU A 61 -15.86 6.42 0.84
CA LEU A 61 -16.10 6.89 2.21
C LEU A 61 -14.79 7.42 2.84
N MET A 62 -13.66 6.70 2.68
CA MET A 62 -12.34 7.16 3.16
C MET A 62 -11.94 8.49 2.51
N LYS A 63 -12.19 8.66 1.20
CA LYS A 63 -11.82 9.88 0.46
C LYS A 63 -12.49 11.15 1.00
N ARG A 64 -13.65 11.03 1.62
CA ARG A 64 -14.32 12.17 2.26
C ARG A 64 -13.52 12.72 3.46
N TYR A 65 -12.74 11.88 4.11
CA TYR A 65 -12.03 12.22 5.36
C TYR A 65 -10.51 12.24 5.23
N ALA A 66 -9.96 11.67 4.14
CA ALA A 66 -8.51 11.56 3.96
C ALA A 66 -8.10 11.81 2.50
N ASP A 67 -6.84 12.19 2.33
CA ASP A 67 -6.17 12.30 1.03
C ASP A 67 -5.22 11.13 0.79
N GLU A 68 -4.81 10.47 1.87
CA GLU A 68 -3.85 9.37 1.86
C GLU A 68 -4.35 8.20 2.71
N VAL A 69 -4.09 6.99 2.26
CA VAL A 69 -4.30 5.74 3.02
C VAL A 69 -3.00 4.97 3.07
N ILE A 70 -2.59 4.59 4.28
CA ILE A 70 -1.49 3.66 4.52
C ILE A 70 -2.10 2.29 4.77
N ILE A 71 -1.92 1.36 3.83
CA ILE A 71 -2.35 -0.03 4.01
C ILE A 71 -1.38 -0.70 4.98
N CYS A 72 -1.91 -1.24 6.06
CA CYS A 72 -1.19 -1.95 7.11
C CYS A 72 -1.86 -3.30 7.34
N TYR A 73 -1.75 -4.19 6.34
CA TYR A 73 -2.27 -5.55 6.37
C TYR A 73 -1.17 -6.52 6.82
N ASP A 74 -1.58 -7.73 7.18
CA ASP A 74 -0.67 -8.78 7.60
C ASP A 74 0.37 -9.08 6.54
N ALA A 75 1.58 -9.44 6.96
CA ALA A 75 2.69 -9.71 6.04
C ALA A 75 2.61 -11.09 5.37
N ASP A 76 1.62 -11.91 5.71
CA ASP A 76 1.41 -13.22 5.13
C ASP A 76 0.90 -13.16 3.68
N GLU A 77 0.74 -14.32 3.05
CA GLU A 77 0.30 -14.41 1.64
C GLU A 77 -1.12 -13.86 1.45
N ALA A 78 -2.01 -14.05 2.44
CA ALA A 78 -3.39 -13.57 2.38
C ALA A 78 -3.44 -12.03 2.44
N GLY A 79 -2.74 -11.43 3.40
CA GLY A 79 -2.62 -9.97 3.54
C GLY A 79 -1.93 -9.31 2.33
N GLN A 80 -0.92 -9.99 1.74
CA GLN A 80 -0.30 -9.51 0.51
C GLN A 80 -1.27 -9.51 -0.69
N LYS A 81 -2.11 -10.56 -0.82
CA LYS A 81 -3.17 -10.61 -1.84
C LYS A 81 -4.24 -9.55 -1.59
N ALA A 82 -4.62 -9.34 -0.33
CA ALA A 82 -5.56 -8.29 0.06
C ALA A 82 -5.01 -6.90 -0.25
N THR A 83 -3.72 -6.64 0.06
CA THR A 83 -3.02 -5.40 -0.30
C THR A 83 -3.04 -5.14 -1.81
N ALA A 84 -2.70 -6.15 -2.62
CA ALA A 84 -2.68 -6.03 -4.08
C ALA A 84 -4.07 -5.69 -4.66
N ARG A 85 -5.16 -6.18 -4.04
CA ARG A 85 -6.55 -5.86 -4.42
C ARG A 85 -6.98 -4.47 -3.94
N ALA A 86 -6.54 -4.05 -2.76
CA ALA A 86 -6.92 -2.78 -2.16
C ALA A 86 -6.31 -1.57 -2.90
N ILE A 87 -5.07 -1.66 -3.36
CA ILE A 87 -4.36 -0.57 -4.04
C ILE A 87 -5.18 0.04 -5.19
N PRO A 88 -5.62 -0.71 -6.21
CA PRO A 88 -6.38 -0.13 -7.32
C PRO A 88 -7.73 0.46 -6.88
N ILE A 89 -8.41 -0.14 -5.90
CA ILE A 89 -9.68 0.36 -5.38
C ILE A 89 -9.50 1.75 -4.75
N LEU A 90 -8.48 1.92 -3.91
CA LEU A 90 -8.16 3.18 -3.25
C LEU A 90 -7.70 4.24 -4.25
N ARG A 91 -6.81 3.89 -5.19
CA ARG A 91 -6.33 4.81 -6.23
C ARG A 91 -7.45 5.30 -7.14
N ASN A 92 -8.34 4.41 -7.56
CA ASN A 92 -9.51 4.76 -8.38
C ASN A 92 -10.48 5.71 -7.67
N SER A 93 -10.46 5.75 -6.34
CA SER A 93 -11.22 6.71 -5.53
C SER A 93 -10.47 8.03 -5.31
N GLY A 94 -9.30 8.23 -5.93
CA GLY A 94 -8.49 9.45 -5.83
C GLY A 94 -7.67 9.58 -4.54
N LEU A 95 -7.43 8.47 -3.84
CA LEU A 95 -6.56 8.43 -2.65
C LEU A 95 -5.11 8.17 -3.03
N ASN A 96 -4.19 8.85 -2.35
CA ASN A 96 -2.79 8.46 -2.35
C ASN A 96 -2.62 7.20 -1.50
N VAL A 97 -1.87 6.23 -2.01
CA VAL A 97 -1.72 4.93 -1.34
C VAL A 97 -0.26 4.71 -0.97
N LYS A 98 -0.05 4.40 0.29
CA LYS A 98 1.20 3.87 0.82
C LYS A 98 0.99 2.47 1.36
N VAL A 99 2.06 1.70 1.44
CA VAL A 99 2.01 0.35 2.01
C VAL A 99 3.06 0.25 3.11
N LEU A 100 2.60 -0.08 4.31
CA LEU A 100 3.45 -0.39 5.43
C LEU A 100 3.69 -1.91 5.46
N THR A 101 4.95 -2.31 5.35
CA THR A 101 5.34 -3.70 5.58
C THR A 101 5.90 -3.84 6.98
N ILE A 102 5.26 -4.66 7.81
CA ILE A 102 5.72 -4.95 9.16
C ILE A 102 6.82 -6.01 9.09
N PRO A 103 7.99 -5.76 9.68
CA PRO A 103 9.08 -6.72 9.72
C PRO A 103 8.69 -8.02 10.43
N SER A 104 9.31 -9.13 10.03
CA SER A 104 9.20 -10.44 10.70
C SER A 104 7.83 -11.14 10.57
N GLY A 105 7.02 -10.77 9.57
CA GLY A 105 5.75 -11.45 9.29
C GLY A 105 4.69 -11.27 10.37
N LYS A 106 4.83 -10.27 11.24
CA LYS A 106 3.90 -9.96 12.31
C LYS A 106 2.75 -9.07 11.83
N ASP A 107 1.64 -9.13 12.55
CA ASP A 107 0.59 -8.12 12.44
C ASP A 107 0.94 -6.85 13.25
N PRO A 108 0.18 -5.75 13.11
CA PRO A 108 0.41 -4.51 13.86
C PRO A 108 0.39 -4.70 15.37
N ASP A 109 -0.53 -5.50 15.90
CA ASP A 109 -0.69 -5.75 17.33
C ASP A 109 0.52 -6.49 17.91
N GLU A 110 0.92 -7.59 17.27
CA GLU A 110 2.12 -8.34 17.69
C GLU A 110 3.39 -7.50 17.59
N PHE A 111 3.53 -6.70 16.53
CA PHE A 111 4.70 -5.85 16.37
C PHE A 111 4.81 -4.84 17.51
N ILE A 112 3.75 -4.10 17.79
CA ILE A 112 3.73 -3.08 18.85
C ILE A 112 4.01 -3.73 20.20
N LYS A 113 3.34 -4.82 20.54
CA LYS A 113 3.55 -5.57 21.79
C LYS A 113 4.97 -6.11 21.94
N SER A 114 5.57 -6.60 20.85
CA SER A 114 6.92 -7.16 20.90
C SER A 114 8.01 -6.12 21.25
N LYS A 115 7.73 -4.83 21.11
CA LYS A 115 8.63 -3.73 21.43
C LYS A 115 8.38 -3.14 22.82
N GLY A 116 7.39 -3.63 23.53
CA GLY A 116 7.05 -3.16 24.88
C GLY A 116 6.79 -1.64 24.89
N ASN A 117 7.44 -0.92 25.79
CA ASN A 117 7.27 0.53 25.94
C ASN A 117 7.71 1.33 24.68
N ASP A 118 8.61 0.78 23.87
CA ASP A 118 9.07 1.42 22.63
C ASP A 118 8.16 1.13 21.43
N GLY A 119 7.11 0.32 21.61
CA GLY A 119 6.17 -0.09 20.56
C GLY A 119 5.60 1.07 19.75
N PRO A 120 5.02 2.10 20.40
CA PRO A 120 4.48 3.26 19.68
C PRO A 120 5.54 4.02 18.87
N ALA A 121 6.73 4.22 19.42
CA ALA A 121 7.83 4.90 18.74
C ALA A 121 8.37 4.07 17.55
N ALA A 122 8.50 2.75 17.72
CA ALA A 122 8.91 1.84 16.66
C ALA A 122 7.89 1.79 15.53
N PHE A 123 6.59 1.74 15.83
CA PHE A 123 5.53 1.76 14.83
C PHE A 123 5.48 3.10 14.08
N LYS A 124 5.66 4.22 14.80
CA LYS A 124 5.80 5.53 14.16
C LYS A 124 6.96 5.57 13.16
N ALA A 125 8.11 5.04 13.55
CA ALA A 125 9.28 4.99 12.66
C ALA A 125 9.03 4.16 11.39
N LEU A 126 8.20 3.10 11.47
CA LEU A 126 7.76 2.36 10.28
C LEU A 126 6.82 3.20 9.42
N LEU A 127 5.84 3.90 10.01
CA LEU A 127 4.93 4.78 9.28
C LEU A 127 5.69 5.90 8.56
N ASP A 128 6.69 6.50 9.19
CA ASP A 128 7.50 7.58 8.62
C ASP A 128 8.37 7.09 7.43
N LYS A 129 8.67 5.79 7.37
CA LYS A 129 9.50 5.16 6.32
C LYS A 129 8.68 4.42 5.25
N CYS A 130 7.36 4.29 5.42
CA CYS A 130 6.57 3.54 4.45
C CYS A 130 6.60 4.21 3.08
N GLY A 131 6.92 3.40 2.06
CA GLY A 131 6.94 3.82 0.67
C GLY A 131 5.54 3.90 0.07
N ASN A 132 5.43 4.59 -1.07
CA ASN A 132 4.19 4.53 -1.84
C ASN A 132 4.00 3.12 -2.45
N ASP A 133 2.81 2.86 -2.96
CA ASP A 133 2.46 1.54 -3.50
C ASP A 133 3.30 1.13 -4.71
N VAL A 134 3.81 2.08 -5.50
CA VAL A 134 4.71 1.78 -6.63
C VAL A 134 6.03 1.20 -6.11
N GLU A 135 6.62 1.82 -5.09
CA GLU A 135 7.86 1.32 -4.47
C GLU A 135 7.66 -0.06 -3.84
N TYR A 136 6.56 -0.25 -3.12
CA TYR A 136 6.19 -1.56 -2.57
C TYR A 136 6.08 -2.62 -3.67
N ARG A 137 5.38 -2.32 -4.76
CA ARG A 137 5.19 -3.26 -5.88
C ARG A 137 6.49 -3.54 -6.62
N LEU A 138 7.34 -2.53 -6.86
CA LEU A 138 8.67 -2.71 -7.45
C LEU A 138 9.56 -3.59 -6.58
N GLN A 139 9.55 -3.37 -5.26
CA GLN A 139 10.33 -4.20 -4.33
C GLN A 139 9.84 -5.66 -4.33
N LYS A 140 8.52 -5.87 -4.39
CA LYS A 140 7.94 -7.21 -4.48
C LYS A 140 8.35 -7.93 -5.77
N LEU A 141 8.31 -7.24 -6.91
CA LEU A 141 8.79 -7.77 -8.19
C LEU A 141 10.29 -8.12 -8.11
N LYS A 142 11.09 -7.24 -7.52
CA LYS A 142 12.53 -7.47 -7.36
C LYS A 142 12.83 -8.71 -6.52
N ASN A 143 12.04 -8.96 -5.48
CA ASN A 143 12.20 -10.15 -4.63
C ASN A 143 11.75 -11.44 -5.32
N ALA A 144 10.86 -11.35 -6.32
CA ALA A 144 10.37 -12.51 -7.08
C ALA A 144 11.35 -12.98 -8.17
N HIS A 145 12.32 -12.13 -8.55
CA HIS A 145 13.29 -12.44 -9.61
C HIS A 145 14.72 -12.46 -9.07
N ASN A 146 15.54 -13.41 -9.56
CA ASN A 146 16.97 -13.41 -9.24
C ASN A 146 17.70 -12.38 -10.14
N ILE A 147 17.74 -11.13 -9.69
CA ILE A 147 18.35 -10.01 -10.43
C ILE A 147 19.88 -10.09 -10.60
N GLN A 148 20.54 -11.06 -9.95
CA GLN A 148 21.97 -11.34 -10.14
C GLN A 148 22.22 -12.08 -11.46
N LEU A 149 21.22 -12.83 -11.95
CA LEU A 149 21.24 -13.49 -13.24
C LEU A 149 20.67 -12.57 -14.31
N THR A 150 21.29 -12.59 -15.50
CA THR A 150 20.85 -11.77 -16.65
C THR A 150 19.39 -12.00 -16.99
N GLU A 151 18.95 -13.25 -17.03
CA GLU A 151 17.55 -13.61 -17.32
C GLU A 151 16.58 -13.07 -16.28
N GLY A 152 16.89 -13.23 -15.00
CA GLY A 152 16.08 -12.69 -13.91
C GLY A 152 16.04 -11.17 -13.89
N LYS A 153 17.15 -10.51 -14.23
CA LYS A 153 17.23 -9.06 -14.40
C LYS A 153 16.34 -8.57 -15.54
N VAL A 154 16.36 -9.26 -16.69
CA VAL A 154 15.50 -8.91 -17.85
C VAL A 154 14.03 -9.12 -17.50
N ALA A 155 13.67 -10.26 -16.91
CA ALA A 155 12.30 -10.54 -16.48
C ALA A 155 11.76 -9.49 -15.49
N PHE A 156 12.57 -9.11 -14.49
CA PHE A 156 12.21 -8.02 -13.58
C PHE A 156 11.99 -6.69 -14.33
N LEU A 157 12.89 -6.32 -15.25
CA LEU A 157 12.77 -5.06 -16.00
C LEU A 157 11.52 -5.02 -16.87
N GLU A 158 11.14 -6.14 -17.47
CA GLU A 158 9.90 -6.24 -18.26
C GLU A 158 8.65 -6.04 -17.40
N GLU A 159 8.60 -6.67 -16.23
CA GLU A 159 7.46 -6.52 -15.30
C GLU A 159 7.45 -5.13 -14.65
N ALA A 160 8.61 -4.58 -14.29
CA ALA A 160 8.73 -3.22 -13.79
C ALA A 160 8.27 -2.20 -14.83
N ALA A 161 8.58 -2.40 -16.11
CA ALA A 161 8.11 -1.53 -17.19
C ALA A 161 6.58 -1.57 -17.32
N LYS A 162 5.95 -2.76 -17.20
CA LYS A 162 4.49 -2.89 -17.20
C LYS A 162 3.87 -2.15 -16.01
N LEU A 163 4.44 -2.31 -14.82
CA LEU A 163 3.97 -1.61 -13.62
C LEU A 163 4.08 -0.08 -13.77
N ILE A 164 5.24 0.43 -14.17
CA ILE A 164 5.47 1.87 -14.33
C ILE A 164 4.58 2.45 -15.43
N ALA A 165 4.30 1.70 -16.50
CA ALA A 165 3.38 2.13 -17.56
C ALA A 165 1.95 2.41 -17.06
N THR A 166 1.52 1.82 -15.95
CA THR A 166 0.20 2.08 -15.33
C THR A 166 0.11 3.42 -14.60
N ILE A 167 1.23 4.08 -14.35
CA ILE A 167 1.26 5.37 -13.65
C ILE A 167 0.72 6.46 -14.60
N SER A 168 -0.28 7.22 -14.16
CA SER A 168 -0.89 8.27 -14.98
C SER A 168 0.01 9.49 -15.17
N SER A 169 0.76 9.88 -14.13
CA SER A 169 1.67 11.05 -14.16
C SER A 169 2.91 10.78 -15.03
N PRO A 170 3.16 11.56 -16.10
CA PRO A 170 4.37 11.42 -16.90
C PRO A 170 5.65 11.67 -16.12
N ILE A 171 5.63 12.65 -15.19
CA ILE A 171 6.77 12.98 -14.34
C ILE A 171 7.09 11.82 -13.41
N GLU A 172 6.08 11.26 -12.76
CA GLU A 172 6.24 10.12 -11.86
C GLU A 172 6.78 8.90 -12.60
N ARG A 173 6.25 8.61 -13.80
CA ARG A 173 6.79 7.56 -14.69
C ARG A 173 8.27 7.77 -15.00
N ASP A 174 8.68 9.01 -15.28
CA ASP A 174 10.06 9.34 -15.61
C ASP A 174 10.99 9.12 -14.42
N VAL A 175 10.58 9.55 -13.23
CA VAL A 175 11.33 9.38 -11.97
C VAL A 175 11.54 7.89 -11.66
N TYR A 176 10.46 7.08 -11.68
CA TYR A 176 10.58 5.64 -11.41
C TYR A 176 11.38 4.90 -12.49
N SER A 177 11.21 5.25 -13.75
CA SER A 177 12.01 4.65 -14.84
C SER A 177 13.49 4.94 -14.64
N SER A 178 13.85 6.17 -14.30
CA SER A 178 15.23 6.57 -14.05
C SER A 178 15.82 5.88 -12.81
N LYS A 179 15.04 5.74 -11.74
CA LYS A 179 15.42 5.03 -10.50
C LYS A 179 15.73 3.55 -10.79
N VAL A 180 14.80 2.84 -11.42
CA VAL A 180 14.96 1.41 -11.75
C VAL A 180 16.15 1.18 -12.69
N ALA A 181 16.29 1.98 -13.74
CA ALA A 181 17.39 1.87 -14.67
C ALA A 181 18.76 2.08 -13.99
N SER A 182 18.87 3.11 -13.15
CA SER A 182 20.11 3.40 -12.40
C SER A 182 20.47 2.30 -11.40
N GLU A 183 19.49 1.78 -10.69
CA GLU A 183 19.67 0.73 -9.69
C GLU A 183 20.20 -0.57 -10.29
N LEU A 184 19.76 -0.91 -11.51
CA LEU A 184 20.18 -2.13 -12.20
C LEU A 184 21.30 -1.91 -13.23
N GLY A 185 21.82 -0.70 -13.36
CA GLY A 185 22.90 -0.40 -14.28
C GLY A 185 22.54 -0.63 -15.75
N VAL A 186 21.31 -0.25 -16.16
CA VAL A 186 20.86 -0.30 -17.56
C VAL A 186 20.72 1.12 -18.10
N ASP A 187 20.76 1.26 -19.43
CA ASP A 187 20.59 2.56 -20.07
C ASP A 187 19.17 3.11 -19.79
N LYS A 188 19.14 4.35 -19.31
CA LYS A 188 17.88 5.00 -18.92
C LYS A 188 16.93 5.20 -20.10
N ASN A 189 17.48 5.55 -21.26
CA ASN A 189 16.67 5.81 -22.46
C ASN A 189 16.08 4.51 -22.99
N ALA A 190 16.85 3.43 -23.01
CA ALA A 190 16.36 2.12 -23.41
C ALA A 190 15.21 1.65 -22.51
N PHE A 191 15.34 1.80 -21.18
CA PHE A 191 14.27 1.41 -20.26
C PHE A 191 13.03 2.31 -20.39
N LYS A 192 13.19 3.65 -20.53
CA LYS A 192 12.09 4.59 -20.78
C LYS A 192 11.34 4.29 -22.08
N GLN A 193 12.06 3.91 -23.13
CA GLN A 193 11.45 3.46 -24.39
C GLN A 193 10.59 2.20 -24.20
N GLN A 194 11.07 1.24 -23.41
CA GLN A 194 10.30 0.04 -23.08
C GLN A 194 9.02 0.39 -22.32
N VAL A 195 9.09 1.25 -21.30
CA VAL A 195 7.91 1.73 -20.55
C VAL A 195 6.91 2.40 -21.48
N SER A 196 7.37 3.27 -22.40
CA SER A 196 6.52 3.97 -23.36
C SER A 196 5.87 3.02 -24.36
N ARG A 197 6.59 1.98 -24.80
CA ARG A 197 6.06 0.94 -25.68
C ARG A 197 4.92 0.17 -25.03
N VAL A 198 5.11 -0.26 -23.78
CA VAL A 198 4.08 -0.97 -23.00
C VAL A 198 2.84 -0.09 -22.79
N SER A 199 3.03 1.19 -22.44
CA SER A 199 1.92 2.13 -22.23
C SER A 199 1.04 2.30 -23.48
N ARG A 200 1.64 2.27 -24.68
CA ARG A 200 0.89 2.36 -25.96
C ARG A 200 0.11 1.09 -26.32
N LEU A 201 0.56 -0.07 -25.86
CA LEU A 201 -0.09 -1.36 -26.12
C LEU A 201 -1.26 -1.64 -25.16
N SER A 202 -1.38 -0.86 -24.10
CA SER A 202 -2.41 -1.00 -23.06
C SER A 202 -3.59 -0.01 -23.24
N LEU A 203 -3.55 0.83 -24.28
CA LEU A 203 -4.62 1.73 -24.77
C LEU A 203 -5.39 1.07 -25.91
#